data_237800edd7519d669ad4205e0ec37207
#
_entry.id   237800edd7519d669ad4205e0ec37207
#
_cell.length_a   1.000
_cell.length_b   1.000
_cell.length_c   1.000
_cell.angle_alpha   90.00
_cell.angle_beta   90.00
_cell.angle_gamma   90.00
#
_symmetry.space_group_name_H-M   'P 1'
#
loop_
_entity.id
_entity.type
_entity.pdbx_description
1 polymer ?
#
loop_
_entity_poly.entity_id
_entity_poly.type
_entity_poly.pdbx_seq_one_letter_code
_entity_poly.pdbx_strand_id
1 'polypeptide(L)'
;MRNALLSIMILVSLIVGASTLTRGHEWGDDFAWYIVQAKSILSGTTDEFMEQSAFTNQESTTHLGPLAYPWGYPLLLAPVYAVKGMSPLALKLPGLLFYAGFLVCFYLLMRDRLPQIESLLIVAIFAFNPLLLQFLDQILSDVPFLFFSTLSLLLMTRAGKRSLLHYIGIGAAIFFTAFMRVTGILLLGCLLIVEFFRLLANRSDRGTVLEIVKGSATVCFVFIVLWITNLLLFPSGGESYFSQYAELIETARAAIPAYFNVFSYFFGNTQAWKYLYYLVFIFFLLGAWNHAKQEPIFILFFVLWIIVHITYPYFQGPRYIFPLLPIFIYFALQGMKFLIARLPEQYHPSGQAAVYGFWILIAGVFLVQSSLTAYANLQNNRGINGPFDPYSTEVYNYIKEETPPKSVVVFFKPRVMVMMTEHPTIMSMECDRIRKGDYLVLSRKVGENQQIPPEEIDACNLPLDQVLKNNRFVVYQIQE
;
A
#
# COMPACT_ATOMS: atom_id res chain seq x y z
N MET A 1 34.13 -1.95 0.01
CA MET A 1 33.51 -1.35 1.20
C MET A 1 32.08 -0.81 0.91
N ARG A 2 31.87 0.00 -0.15
CA ARG A 2 30.57 0.65 -0.46
C ARG A 2 29.37 -0.29 -0.54
N ASN A 3 29.49 -1.34 -1.33
CA ASN A 3 28.40 -2.31 -1.52
C ASN A 3 28.19 -3.19 -0.28
N ALA A 4 29.25 -3.43 0.51
CA ALA A 4 29.16 -4.20 1.73
C ALA A 4 28.30 -3.50 2.80
N LEU A 5 28.45 -2.18 3.00
CA LEU A 5 27.66 -1.45 3.99
C LEU A 5 26.16 -1.44 3.64
N LEU A 6 25.81 -1.20 2.37
CA LEU A 6 24.43 -1.29 1.90
C LEU A 6 23.87 -2.70 2.10
N SER A 7 24.64 -3.75 1.74
CA SER A 7 24.22 -5.14 1.90
C SER A 7 23.99 -5.50 3.37
N ILE A 8 24.88 -5.08 4.27
CA ILE A 8 24.72 -5.29 5.71
C ILE A 8 23.46 -4.57 6.22
N MET A 9 23.25 -3.33 5.82
CA MET A 9 22.08 -2.56 6.23
C MET A 9 20.77 -3.22 5.76
N ILE A 10 20.70 -3.68 4.50
CA ILE A 10 19.53 -4.40 3.97
C ILE A 10 19.35 -5.72 4.73
N LEU A 11 20.41 -6.49 4.96
CA LEU A 11 20.34 -7.75 5.71
C LEU A 11 19.78 -7.53 7.12
N VAL A 12 20.32 -6.54 7.86
CA VAL A 12 19.82 -6.22 9.21
C VAL A 12 18.36 -5.78 9.15
N SER A 13 17.99 -4.95 8.18
CA SER A 13 16.61 -4.53 7.97
C SER A 13 15.67 -5.72 7.72
N LEU A 14 16.07 -6.68 6.88
CA LEU A 14 15.30 -7.89 6.61
C LEU A 14 15.20 -8.81 7.83
N ILE A 15 16.27 -8.94 8.63
CA ILE A 15 16.23 -9.72 9.88
C ILE A 15 15.23 -9.06 10.86
N VAL A 16 15.31 -7.76 11.06
CA VAL A 16 14.36 -7.02 11.91
C VAL A 16 12.94 -7.17 11.37
N GLY A 17 12.73 -6.88 10.07
CA GLY A 17 11.43 -6.98 9.42
C GLY A 17 10.84 -8.40 9.48
N ALA A 18 11.64 -9.44 9.20
CA ALA A 18 11.18 -10.82 9.34
C ALA A 18 10.84 -11.18 10.80
N SER A 19 11.48 -10.51 11.77
CA SER A 19 11.21 -10.72 13.20
C SER A 19 9.95 -10.00 13.69
N THR A 20 9.45 -8.98 12.96
CA THR A 20 8.17 -8.33 13.26
C THR A 20 6.97 -9.08 12.72
N LEU A 21 7.14 -10.04 11.77
CA LEU A 21 6.03 -10.77 11.19
C LEU A 21 5.33 -11.66 12.23
N THR A 22 4.00 -11.53 12.32
CA THR A 22 3.12 -12.34 13.16
C THR A 22 2.57 -13.54 12.39
N ARG A 23 2.01 -14.53 13.10
CA ARG A 23 1.29 -15.68 12.53
C ARG A 23 -0.18 -15.37 12.25
N GLY A 24 -0.68 -14.24 12.74
CA GLY A 24 -2.02 -13.71 12.48
C GLY A 24 -2.01 -12.63 11.42
N HIS A 25 -3.10 -11.88 11.38
CA HIS A 25 -3.28 -10.68 10.57
C HIS A 25 -4.26 -9.75 11.30
N GLU A 26 -4.14 -8.45 11.13
CA GLU A 26 -5.16 -7.52 11.63
C GLU A 26 -6.48 -7.67 10.86
N TRP A 27 -7.60 -7.28 11.48
CA TRP A 27 -8.88 -7.27 10.81
C TRP A 27 -8.88 -6.29 9.64
N GLY A 28 -9.25 -6.78 8.46
CA GLY A 28 -9.34 -6.01 7.22
C GLY A 28 -9.99 -6.86 6.14
N ASP A 29 -10.53 -6.24 5.09
CA ASP A 29 -11.13 -6.97 3.97
C ASP A 29 -10.17 -7.12 2.79
N ASP A 30 -9.23 -6.18 2.62
CA ASP A 30 -8.33 -6.15 1.47
C ASP A 30 -7.48 -7.43 1.36
N PHE A 31 -6.83 -7.84 2.46
CA PHE A 31 -5.95 -9.00 2.45
C PHE A 31 -6.70 -10.28 2.10
N ALA A 32 -7.93 -10.41 2.59
CA ALA A 32 -8.77 -11.57 2.32
C ALA A 32 -9.09 -11.68 0.83
N TRP A 33 -9.46 -10.57 0.19
CA TRP A 33 -9.72 -10.57 -1.25
C TRP A 33 -8.48 -10.84 -2.09
N TYR A 34 -7.31 -10.32 -1.72
CA TYR A 34 -6.05 -10.69 -2.39
C TYR A 34 -5.78 -12.20 -2.33
N ILE A 35 -6.07 -12.84 -1.19
CA ILE A 35 -5.88 -14.30 -1.02
C ILE A 35 -6.92 -15.08 -1.83
N VAL A 36 -8.21 -14.68 -1.81
CA VAL A 36 -9.25 -15.34 -2.59
C VAL A 36 -9.00 -15.20 -4.09
N GLN A 37 -8.57 -14.00 -4.55
CA GLN A 37 -8.14 -13.81 -5.94
C GLN A 37 -6.94 -14.70 -6.31
N ALA A 38 -5.95 -14.82 -5.42
CA ALA A 38 -4.81 -15.71 -5.65
C ALA A 38 -5.23 -17.19 -5.77
N LYS A 39 -6.16 -17.62 -4.92
CA LYS A 39 -6.78 -18.95 -4.98
C LYS A 39 -7.53 -19.15 -6.29
N SER A 40 -8.35 -18.19 -6.72
CA SER A 40 -9.12 -18.27 -7.96
C SER A 40 -8.25 -18.34 -9.21
N ILE A 41 -7.08 -17.66 -9.23
CA ILE A 41 -6.08 -17.80 -10.30
C ILE A 41 -5.58 -19.26 -10.40
N LEU A 42 -5.28 -19.89 -9.26
CA LEU A 42 -4.73 -21.24 -9.23
C LEU A 42 -5.76 -22.30 -9.64
N SER A 43 -7.03 -22.08 -9.30
CA SER A 43 -8.11 -23.01 -9.61
C SER A 43 -8.79 -22.73 -10.96
N GLY A 44 -8.49 -21.62 -11.63
CA GLY A 44 -9.15 -21.21 -12.86
C GLY A 44 -10.61 -20.74 -12.66
N THR A 45 -10.96 -20.27 -11.45
CA THR A 45 -12.33 -19.88 -11.04
C THR A 45 -12.46 -18.37 -10.84
N THR A 46 -11.82 -17.57 -11.70
CA THR A 46 -11.84 -16.11 -11.60
C THR A 46 -13.22 -15.51 -11.84
N ASP A 47 -14.04 -16.14 -12.69
CA ASP A 47 -15.42 -15.68 -12.96
C ASP A 47 -16.36 -15.96 -11.77
N GLU A 48 -16.25 -17.13 -11.16
CA GLU A 48 -16.98 -17.47 -9.92
C GLU A 48 -16.62 -16.53 -8.76
N PHE A 49 -15.32 -16.18 -8.66
CA PHE A 49 -14.87 -15.15 -7.72
C PHE A 49 -15.56 -13.81 -7.98
N MET A 50 -15.69 -13.39 -9.25
CA MET A 50 -16.36 -12.13 -9.60
C MET A 50 -17.86 -12.15 -9.25
N GLU A 51 -18.55 -13.26 -9.51
CA GLU A 51 -19.95 -13.45 -9.12
C GLU A 51 -20.14 -13.37 -7.60
N GLN A 52 -19.31 -14.07 -6.84
CA GLN A 52 -19.32 -14.04 -5.38
C GLN A 52 -19.02 -12.63 -4.84
N SER A 53 -18.06 -11.92 -5.44
CA SER A 53 -17.76 -10.55 -5.07
C SER A 53 -18.90 -9.59 -5.37
N ALA A 54 -19.56 -9.76 -6.52
CA ALA A 54 -20.72 -8.96 -6.89
C ALA A 54 -21.88 -9.17 -5.90
N PHE A 55 -22.18 -10.41 -5.53
CA PHE A 55 -23.16 -10.74 -4.51
C PHE A 55 -22.83 -10.05 -3.18
N THR A 56 -21.61 -10.23 -2.68
CA THR A 56 -21.17 -9.62 -1.41
C THR A 56 -21.30 -8.10 -1.42
N ASN A 57 -20.97 -7.41 -2.52
CA ASN A 57 -21.08 -5.95 -2.62
C ASN A 57 -22.52 -5.46 -2.77
N GLN A 58 -23.35 -6.14 -3.57
CA GLN A 58 -24.73 -5.71 -3.85
C GLN A 58 -25.66 -5.92 -2.65
N GLU A 59 -25.48 -7.02 -1.93
CA GLU A 59 -26.32 -7.35 -0.79
C GLU A 59 -25.84 -6.74 0.53
N SER A 60 -24.62 -6.21 0.59
CA SER A 60 -24.12 -5.48 1.78
C SER A 60 -24.70 -4.07 1.86
N THR A 61 -24.92 -3.57 3.09
CA THR A 61 -25.43 -2.22 3.34
C THR A 61 -24.45 -1.13 2.93
N THR A 62 -23.14 -1.37 3.10
CA THR A 62 -22.11 -0.39 2.75
C THR A 62 -21.27 -0.88 1.58
N HIS A 63 -20.81 0.06 0.78
CA HIS A 63 -19.88 -0.25 -0.29
C HIS A 63 -18.54 -0.78 0.26
N LEU A 64 -18.19 -2.01 -0.11
CA LEU A 64 -17.02 -2.72 0.40
C LEU A 64 -15.74 -2.46 -0.42
N GLY A 65 -15.81 -1.63 -1.46
CA GLY A 65 -14.72 -1.39 -2.40
C GLY A 65 -14.91 -2.15 -3.72
N PRO A 66 -13.86 -2.27 -4.55
CA PRO A 66 -13.98 -2.87 -5.89
C PRO A 66 -14.34 -4.35 -5.83
N LEU A 67 -14.97 -4.85 -6.88
CA LEU A 67 -15.25 -6.28 -7.05
C LEU A 67 -13.96 -7.09 -7.07
N ALA A 68 -12.94 -6.61 -7.77
CA ALA A 68 -11.60 -7.18 -7.77
C ALA A 68 -10.55 -6.08 -7.59
N TYR A 69 -9.55 -6.35 -6.78
CA TYR A 69 -8.33 -5.54 -6.75
C TYR A 69 -7.49 -5.81 -8.02
N PRO A 70 -6.56 -4.90 -8.39
CA PRO A 70 -5.62 -5.18 -9.47
C PRO A 70 -4.91 -6.52 -9.27
N TRP A 71 -4.87 -7.33 -10.33
CA TRP A 71 -4.44 -8.73 -10.25
C TRP A 71 -2.94 -8.94 -10.01
N GLY A 72 -2.15 -7.88 -10.05
CA GLY A 72 -0.70 -7.97 -9.85
C GLY A 72 -0.31 -8.55 -8.50
N TYR A 73 -0.90 -8.08 -7.41
CA TYR A 73 -0.57 -8.61 -6.09
C TYR A 73 -1.14 -10.03 -5.84
N PRO A 74 -2.38 -10.35 -6.19
CA PRO A 74 -2.87 -11.73 -6.20
C PRO A 74 -1.98 -12.70 -6.97
N LEU A 75 -1.49 -12.30 -8.14
CA LEU A 75 -0.58 -13.11 -8.95
C LEU A 75 0.76 -13.38 -8.24
N LEU A 76 1.26 -12.43 -7.45
CA LEU A 76 2.45 -12.63 -6.62
C LEU A 76 2.19 -13.56 -5.42
N LEU A 77 0.98 -13.55 -4.88
CA LEU A 77 0.58 -14.44 -3.77
C LEU A 77 0.31 -15.87 -4.24
N ALA A 78 -0.18 -16.06 -5.46
CA ALA A 78 -0.61 -17.36 -5.99
C ALA A 78 0.46 -18.46 -5.83
N PRO A 79 1.74 -18.31 -6.22
CA PRO A 79 2.75 -19.35 -6.03
C PRO A 79 3.04 -19.64 -4.56
N VAL A 80 2.96 -18.64 -3.67
CA VAL A 80 3.15 -18.83 -2.23
C VAL A 80 1.97 -19.62 -1.66
N TYR A 81 0.76 -19.26 -2.06
CA TYR A 81 -0.46 -19.97 -1.67
C TYR A 81 -0.45 -21.43 -2.16
N ALA A 82 -0.02 -21.68 -3.40
CA ALA A 82 0.09 -23.04 -3.94
C ALA A 82 1.00 -23.94 -3.11
N VAL A 83 2.09 -23.40 -2.52
CA VAL A 83 3.08 -24.18 -1.75
C VAL A 83 2.74 -24.26 -0.26
N LYS A 84 2.18 -23.19 0.32
CA LYS A 84 2.00 -23.04 1.77
C LYS A 84 0.54 -22.91 2.22
N GLY A 85 -0.41 -22.89 1.27
CA GLY A 85 -1.83 -22.70 1.57
C GLY A 85 -2.09 -21.41 2.33
N MET A 86 -3.07 -21.45 3.23
CA MET A 86 -3.51 -20.32 4.07
C MET A 86 -2.54 -20.09 5.26
N SER A 87 -1.25 -19.88 4.97
CA SER A 87 -0.27 -19.53 6.00
C SER A 87 -0.01 -18.02 5.99
N PRO A 88 -0.53 -17.22 6.96
CA PRO A 88 -0.33 -15.76 6.97
C PRO A 88 1.14 -15.39 6.95
N LEU A 89 1.96 -16.09 7.75
CA LEU A 89 3.40 -15.84 7.80
C LEU A 89 4.09 -16.02 6.44
N ALA A 90 3.72 -17.09 5.71
CA ALA A 90 4.28 -17.34 4.37
C ALA A 90 3.80 -16.29 3.35
N LEU A 91 2.54 -15.92 3.40
CA LEU A 91 1.93 -14.94 2.49
C LEU A 91 2.46 -13.50 2.67
N LYS A 92 3.15 -13.21 3.79
CA LYS A 92 3.86 -11.94 4.03
C LYS A 92 5.27 -11.91 3.43
N LEU A 93 5.88 -13.06 3.10
CA LEU A 93 7.26 -13.13 2.59
C LEU A 93 7.50 -12.35 1.28
N PRO A 94 6.56 -12.30 0.32
CA PRO A 94 6.71 -11.41 -0.85
C PRO A 94 6.96 -9.95 -0.44
N GLY A 95 6.32 -9.44 0.62
CA GLY A 95 6.57 -8.11 1.17
C GLY A 95 8.03 -7.86 1.51
N LEU A 96 8.70 -8.81 2.18
CA LEU A 96 10.13 -8.71 2.51
C LEU A 96 11.01 -8.65 1.26
N LEU A 97 10.71 -9.48 0.24
CA LEU A 97 11.47 -9.49 -1.01
C LEU A 97 11.36 -8.15 -1.74
N PHE A 98 10.14 -7.62 -1.90
CA PHE A 98 9.91 -6.34 -2.54
C PHE A 98 10.46 -5.17 -1.73
N TYR A 99 10.47 -5.28 -0.41
CA TYR A 99 11.11 -4.28 0.46
C TYR A 99 12.63 -4.22 0.26
N ALA A 100 13.30 -5.36 0.19
CA ALA A 100 14.72 -5.40 -0.17
C ALA A 100 14.98 -4.76 -1.54
N GLY A 101 14.16 -5.12 -2.55
CA GLY A 101 14.20 -4.51 -3.88
C GLY A 101 14.00 -3.00 -3.85
N PHE A 102 13.04 -2.52 -3.06
CA PHE A 102 12.81 -1.10 -2.83
C PHE A 102 14.06 -0.39 -2.28
N LEU A 103 14.68 -0.91 -1.22
CA LEU A 103 15.88 -0.32 -0.62
C LEU A 103 17.05 -0.24 -1.62
N VAL A 104 17.22 -1.27 -2.45
CA VAL A 104 18.22 -1.27 -3.53
C VAL A 104 17.88 -0.21 -4.58
N CYS A 105 16.66 -0.20 -5.11
CA CYS A 105 16.23 0.77 -6.12
C CYS A 105 16.32 2.21 -5.58
N PHE A 106 15.95 2.42 -4.33
CA PHE A 106 16.00 3.72 -3.68
C PHE A 106 17.46 4.20 -3.50
N TYR A 107 18.35 3.33 -3.08
CA TYR A 107 19.79 3.64 -3.04
C TYR A 107 20.32 4.02 -4.44
N LEU A 108 19.97 3.24 -5.47
CA LEU A 108 20.39 3.51 -6.84
C LEU A 108 19.83 4.86 -7.35
N LEU A 109 18.60 5.19 -7.00
CA LEU A 109 17.94 6.44 -7.33
C LEU A 109 18.64 7.64 -6.66
N MET A 110 19.04 7.49 -5.41
CA MET A 110 19.65 8.56 -4.62
C MET A 110 21.13 8.76 -4.91
N ARG A 111 21.89 7.69 -5.19
CA ARG A 111 23.35 7.77 -5.43
C ARG A 111 23.75 8.63 -6.64
N ASP A 112 22.84 8.79 -7.60
CA ASP A 112 23.04 9.62 -8.79
C ASP A 112 22.79 11.12 -8.50
N ARG A 113 22.27 11.44 -7.29
CA ARG A 113 21.83 12.78 -6.85
C ARG A 113 22.53 13.29 -5.60
N LEU A 114 23.03 12.38 -4.79
CA LEU A 114 23.58 12.65 -3.47
C LEU A 114 24.96 12.03 -3.29
N PRO A 115 25.82 12.63 -2.47
CA PRO A 115 27.02 11.95 -1.97
C PRO A 115 26.67 10.61 -1.33
N GLN A 116 27.62 9.69 -1.34
CA GLN A 116 27.41 8.32 -0.87
C GLN A 116 26.87 8.24 0.56
N ILE A 117 27.44 9.04 1.48
CA ILE A 117 27.03 9.03 2.90
C ILE A 117 25.57 9.45 3.01
N GLU A 118 25.16 10.52 2.32
CA GLU A 118 23.79 11.01 2.32
C GLU A 118 22.82 9.97 1.74
N SER A 119 23.20 9.31 0.64
CA SER A 119 22.40 8.23 0.05
C SER A 119 22.21 7.07 1.02
N LEU A 120 23.23 6.66 1.74
CA LEU A 120 23.13 5.60 2.74
C LEU A 120 22.30 6.03 3.96
N LEU A 121 22.45 7.28 4.42
CA LEU A 121 21.64 7.81 5.53
C LEU A 121 20.15 7.81 5.22
N ILE A 122 19.78 8.33 4.03
CA ILE A 122 18.37 8.32 3.62
C ILE A 122 17.84 6.88 3.55
N VAL A 123 18.60 5.95 2.94
CA VAL A 123 18.17 4.55 2.86
C VAL A 123 18.06 3.92 4.25
N ALA A 124 18.95 4.25 5.19
CA ALA A 124 18.87 3.75 6.58
C ALA A 124 17.56 4.17 7.28
N ILE A 125 17.09 5.41 7.05
CA ILE A 125 15.83 5.90 7.59
C ILE A 125 14.66 5.01 7.13
N PHE A 126 14.63 4.63 5.85
CA PHE A 126 13.61 3.73 5.33
C PHE A 126 13.84 2.30 5.83
N ALA A 127 15.07 1.80 5.80
CA ALA A 127 15.40 0.43 6.17
C ALA A 127 14.93 0.05 7.58
N PHE A 128 14.89 1.02 8.50
CA PHE A 128 14.52 0.78 9.90
C PHE A 128 13.23 1.47 10.33
N ASN A 129 12.48 2.05 9.40
CA ASN A 129 11.27 2.79 9.71
C ASN A 129 10.17 1.89 10.30
N PRO A 130 9.68 2.17 11.54
CA PRO A 130 8.68 1.32 12.20
C PRO A 130 7.38 1.18 11.41
N LEU A 131 6.91 2.26 10.76
CA LEU A 131 5.69 2.24 9.95
C LEU A 131 5.83 1.29 8.76
N LEU A 132 6.94 1.36 8.02
CA LEU A 132 7.16 0.48 6.86
C LEU A 132 7.31 -0.97 7.30
N LEU A 133 8.01 -1.25 8.41
CA LEU A 133 8.16 -2.59 8.95
C LEU A 133 6.82 -3.15 9.48
N GLN A 134 5.94 -2.31 10.03
CA GLN A 134 4.57 -2.70 10.38
C GLN A 134 3.79 -3.14 9.14
N PHE A 135 3.96 -2.46 7.99
CA PHE A 135 3.30 -2.84 6.74
C PHE A 135 3.89 -4.10 6.10
N LEU A 136 5.08 -4.55 6.51
CA LEU A 136 5.56 -5.89 6.15
C LEU A 136 4.75 -7.02 6.82
N ASP A 137 4.17 -6.73 7.99
CA ASP A 137 3.27 -7.67 8.69
C ASP A 137 1.84 -7.68 8.11
N GLN A 138 1.63 -7.02 6.98
CA GLN A 138 0.34 -7.00 6.28
C GLN A 138 0.44 -7.72 4.92
N ILE A 139 -0.62 -8.44 4.54
CA ILE A 139 -0.76 -9.05 3.21
C ILE A 139 -1.42 -8.02 2.30
N LEU A 140 -0.67 -7.00 1.89
CA LEU A 140 -1.14 -5.85 1.13
C LEU A 140 -0.20 -5.51 -0.03
N SER A 141 -0.75 -4.90 -1.08
CA SER A 141 0.00 -4.47 -2.26
C SER A 141 0.92 -3.26 -2.05
N ASP A 142 0.91 -2.65 -0.87
CA ASP A 142 1.57 -1.37 -0.58
C ASP A 142 3.10 -1.42 -0.76
N VAL A 143 3.74 -2.46 -0.25
CA VAL A 143 5.21 -2.61 -0.35
C VAL A 143 5.66 -2.99 -1.76
N PRO A 144 5.04 -3.95 -2.47
CA PRO A 144 5.29 -4.17 -3.90
C PRO A 144 5.05 -2.92 -4.75
N PHE A 145 4.00 -2.16 -4.47
CA PHE A 145 3.73 -0.90 -5.14
C PHE A 145 4.84 0.14 -4.91
N LEU A 146 5.33 0.28 -3.67
CA LEU A 146 6.45 1.16 -3.33
C LEU A 146 7.73 0.77 -4.11
N PHE A 147 8.01 -0.53 -4.25
CA PHE A 147 9.12 -1.02 -5.05
C PHE A 147 8.97 -0.64 -6.52
N PHE A 148 7.86 -1.00 -7.17
CA PHE A 148 7.68 -0.75 -8.60
C PHE A 148 7.60 0.74 -8.93
N SER A 149 7.00 1.58 -8.07
CA SER A 149 6.99 3.03 -8.25
C SER A 149 8.40 3.62 -8.14
N THR A 150 9.22 3.15 -7.18
CA THR A 150 10.61 3.58 -7.05
C THR A 150 11.47 3.10 -8.23
N LEU A 151 11.27 1.87 -8.70
CA LEU A 151 11.92 1.34 -9.89
C LEU A 151 11.55 2.15 -11.14
N SER A 152 10.27 2.51 -11.31
CA SER A 152 9.82 3.36 -12.40
C SER A 152 10.51 4.72 -12.37
N LEU A 153 10.53 5.38 -11.20
CA LEU A 153 11.24 6.66 -11.01
C LEU A 153 12.73 6.53 -11.30
N LEU A 154 13.38 5.46 -10.85
CA LEU A 154 14.79 5.18 -11.14
C LEU A 154 15.05 5.09 -12.64
N LEU A 155 14.24 4.32 -13.37
CA LEU A 155 14.39 4.14 -14.81
C LEU A 155 14.05 5.42 -15.59
N MET A 156 12.97 6.11 -15.21
CA MET A 156 12.54 7.37 -15.87
C MET A 156 13.56 8.49 -15.74
N THR A 157 14.27 8.56 -14.60
CA THR A 157 15.18 9.67 -14.28
C THR A 157 16.65 9.38 -14.48
N ARG A 158 17.00 8.18 -14.95
CA ARG A 158 18.39 7.80 -15.22
C ARG A 158 19.01 8.68 -16.31
N ALA A 159 20.19 9.23 -16.01
CA ALA A 159 20.95 10.06 -16.94
C ALA A 159 21.62 9.23 -18.06
N GLY A 160 21.87 9.88 -19.21
CA GLY A 160 22.58 9.31 -20.35
C GLY A 160 21.68 8.87 -21.50
N LYS A 161 22.32 8.34 -22.58
CA LYS A 161 21.60 7.82 -23.74
C LYS A 161 20.79 6.59 -23.36
N ARG A 162 19.50 6.60 -23.67
CA ARG A 162 18.59 5.51 -23.39
C ARG A 162 18.51 4.56 -24.59
N SER A 163 18.80 3.28 -24.38
CA SER A 163 18.61 2.23 -25.37
C SER A 163 17.13 1.86 -25.53
N LEU A 164 16.77 1.17 -26.60
CA LEU A 164 15.43 0.62 -26.79
C LEU A 164 15.00 -0.26 -25.58
N LEU A 165 15.91 -1.12 -25.10
CA LEU A 165 15.67 -1.96 -23.94
C LEU A 165 15.36 -1.14 -22.67
N HIS A 166 15.98 0.03 -22.52
CA HIS A 166 15.70 0.93 -21.41
C HIS A 166 14.27 1.49 -21.48
N TYR A 167 13.79 1.92 -22.67
CA TYR A 167 12.42 2.37 -22.86
C TYR A 167 11.40 1.24 -22.64
N ILE A 168 11.70 0.02 -23.07
CA ILE A 168 10.90 -1.17 -22.75
C ILE A 168 10.82 -1.37 -21.25
N GLY A 169 11.96 -1.26 -20.55
CA GLY A 169 12.02 -1.37 -19.09
C GLY A 169 11.17 -0.32 -18.36
N ILE A 170 11.17 0.95 -18.84
CA ILE A 170 10.31 2.02 -18.29
C ILE A 170 8.83 1.64 -18.45
N GLY A 171 8.41 1.26 -19.68
CA GLY A 171 7.01 0.89 -19.96
C GLY A 171 6.55 -0.29 -19.11
N ALA A 172 7.37 -1.33 -18.97
CA ALA A 172 7.09 -2.48 -18.13
C ALA A 172 7.02 -2.11 -16.64
N ALA A 173 7.98 -1.30 -16.13
CA ALA A 173 7.97 -0.90 -14.72
C ALA A 173 6.73 -0.07 -14.36
N ILE A 174 6.34 0.87 -15.22
CA ILE A 174 5.11 1.66 -15.04
C ILE A 174 3.87 0.75 -15.10
N PHE A 175 3.83 -0.21 -16.04
CA PHE A 175 2.73 -1.19 -16.09
C PHE A 175 2.65 -2.00 -14.78
N PHE A 176 3.76 -2.58 -14.31
CA PHE A 176 3.75 -3.34 -13.06
C PHE A 176 3.36 -2.48 -11.86
N THR A 177 3.71 -1.18 -11.85
CA THR A 177 3.21 -0.25 -10.83
C THR A 177 1.69 -0.14 -10.88
N ALA A 178 1.12 0.08 -12.07
CA ALA A 178 -0.34 0.17 -12.26
C ALA A 178 -1.04 -1.19 -12.03
N PHE A 179 -0.36 -2.30 -12.29
CA PHE A 179 -0.84 -3.66 -12.06
C PHE A 179 -0.89 -4.02 -10.56
N MET A 180 -0.06 -3.37 -9.72
CA MET A 180 -0.20 -3.45 -8.25
C MET A 180 -1.32 -2.55 -7.72
N ARG A 181 -1.42 -1.32 -8.26
CA ARG A 181 -2.45 -0.32 -7.91
C ARG A 181 -2.71 0.59 -9.10
N VAL A 182 -3.96 0.78 -9.46
CA VAL A 182 -4.37 1.57 -10.64
C VAL A 182 -3.74 2.97 -10.66
N THR A 183 -3.56 3.60 -9.49
CA THR A 183 -2.92 4.91 -9.35
C THR A 183 -1.49 4.97 -9.88
N GLY A 184 -0.83 3.84 -10.09
CA GLY A 184 0.48 3.74 -10.74
C GLY A 184 0.51 4.31 -12.17
N ILE A 185 -0.64 4.40 -12.85
CA ILE A 185 -0.77 5.03 -14.18
C ILE A 185 -0.35 6.50 -14.16
N LEU A 186 -0.37 7.18 -13.01
CA LEU A 186 0.09 8.56 -12.87
C LEU A 186 1.56 8.73 -13.29
N LEU A 187 2.39 7.69 -13.13
CA LEU A 187 3.79 7.74 -13.58
C LEU A 187 3.90 7.84 -15.11
N LEU A 188 3.00 7.18 -15.85
CA LEU A 188 2.93 7.34 -17.31
C LEU A 188 2.56 8.78 -17.68
N GLY A 189 1.55 9.35 -17.02
CA GLY A 189 1.15 10.74 -17.19
C GLY A 189 2.30 11.71 -16.89
N CYS A 190 3.02 11.50 -15.78
CA CYS A 190 4.19 12.32 -15.42
C CYS A 190 5.29 12.26 -16.50
N LEU A 191 5.59 11.05 -17.00
CA LEU A 191 6.58 10.89 -18.05
C LEU A 191 6.18 11.66 -19.31
N LEU A 192 4.95 11.46 -19.80
CA LEU A 192 4.46 12.07 -21.02
C LEU A 192 4.41 13.60 -20.93
N ILE A 193 4.01 14.15 -19.80
CA ILE A 193 4.00 15.61 -19.56
C ILE A 193 5.43 16.17 -19.62
N VAL A 194 6.38 15.53 -18.92
CA VAL A 194 7.78 15.99 -18.92
C VAL A 194 8.41 15.86 -20.31
N GLU A 195 8.19 14.74 -21.02
CA GLU A 195 8.73 14.55 -22.37
C GLU A 195 8.07 15.52 -23.38
N PHE A 196 6.78 15.87 -23.19
CA PHE A 196 6.12 16.90 -23.98
C PHE A 196 6.79 18.26 -23.83
N PHE A 197 7.08 18.72 -22.59
CA PHE A 197 7.80 19.97 -22.38
C PHE A 197 9.23 19.93 -22.93
N ARG A 198 9.92 18.78 -22.83
CA ARG A 198 11.23 18.59 -23.46
C ARG A 198 11.16 18.69 -24.97
N LEU A 199 10.13 18.13 -25.59
CA LEU A 199 9.89 18.23 -27.02
C LEU A 199 9.68 19.69 -27.46
N LEU A 200 8.88 20.46 -26.73
CA LEU A 200 8.66 21.87 -27.01
C LEU A 200 9.96 22.69 -26.88
N ALA A 201 10.76 22.40 -25.87
CA ALA A 201 12.05 23.09 -25.64
C ALA A 201 13.09 22.78 -26.71
N ASN A 202 13.05 21.59 -27.31
CA ASN A 202 14.04 21.14 -28.31
C ASN A 202 13.48 21.05 -29.74
N ARG A 203 12.38 21.72 -30.04
CA ARG A 203 11.67 21.64 -31.33
C ARG A 203 12.53 21.90 -32.57
N SER A 204 13.62 22.60 -32.42
CA SER A 204 14.56 22.92 -33.51
C SER A 204 15.59 21.81 -33.77
N ASP A 205 15.81 20.90 -32.81
CA ASP A 205 16.72 19.77 -32.93
C ASP A 205 15.96 18.48 -33.30
N ARG A 206 15.95 18.18 -34.61
CA ARG A 206 15.26 17.00 -35.15
C ARG A 206 15.74 15.67 -34.54
N GLY A 207 17.03 15.59 -34.16
CA GLY A 207 17.60 14.38 -33.56
C GLY A 207 17.00 14.12 -32.18
N THR A 208 17.03 15.12 -31.32
CA THR A 208 16.44 15.07 -29.98
C THR A 208 14.91 14.85 -30.03
N VAL A 209 14.19 15.56 -30.92
CA VAL A 209 12.75 15.37 -31.12
C VAL A 209 12.43 13.92 -31.47
N LEU A 210 13.17 13.33 -32.46
CA LEU A 210 12.95 11.95 -32.88
C LEU A 210 13.23 10.95 -31.76
N GLU A 211 14.25 11.17 -30.94
CA GLU A 211 14.59 10.33 -29.78
C GLU A 211 13.45 10.39 -28.75
N ILE A 212 12.95 11.57 -28.39
CA ILE A 212 11.84 11.75 -27.45
C ILE A 212 10.59 11.02 -27.97
N VAL A 213 10.21 11.25 -29.23
CA VAL A 213 9.00 10.62 -29.80
C VAL A 213 9.12 9.10 -29.85
N LYS A 214 10.26 8.56 -30.32
CA LYS A 214 10.49 7.10 -30.35
C LYS A 214 10.48 6.50 -28.95
N GLY A 215 11.13 7.18 -27.99
CA GLY A 215 11.16 6.71 -26.60
C GLY A 215 9.78 6.68 -25.97
N SER A 216 9.03 7.77 -26.04
CA SER A 216 7.67 7.87 -25.51
C SER A 216 6.71 6.87 -26.18
N ALA A 217 6.80 6.74 -27.51
CA ALA A 217 6.00 5.77 -28.25
C ALA A 217 6.31 4.32 -27.82
N THR A 218 7.59 3.99 -27.59
CA THR A 218 7.98 2.65 -27.10
C THR A 218 7.42 2.39 -25.70
N VAL A 219 7.53 3.35 -24.77
CA VAL A 219 6.98 3.23 -23.42
C VAL A 219 5.47 3.01 -23.46
N CYS A 220 4.74 3.84 -24.21
CA CYS A 220 3.29 3.71 -24.38
C CYS A 220 2.90 2.37 -25.01
N PHE A 221 3.61 1.94 -26.06
CA PHE A 221 3.35 0.67 -26.73
C PHE A 221 3.49 -0.52 -25.78
N VAL A 222 4.60 -0.59 -25.02
CA VAL A 222 4.84 -1.65 -24.04
C VAL A 222 3.76 -1.64 -22.96
N PHE A 223 3.45 -0.45 -22.41
CA PHE A 223 2.39 -0.31 -21.41
C PHE A 223 1.03 -0.80 -21.95
N ILE A 224 0.64 -0.38 -23.15
CA ILE A 224 -0.65 -0.74 -23.74
C ILE A 224 -0.72 -2.24 -24.03
N VAL A 225 0.34 -2.84 -24.59
CA VAL A 225 0.39 -4.29 -24.85
C VAL A 225 0.20 -5.09 -23.56
N LEU A 226 0.93 -4.74 -22.50
CA LEU A 226 0.81 -5.41 -21.22
C LEU A 226 -0.56 -5.16 -20.56
N TRP A 227 -1.13 -3.95 -20.72
CA TRP A 227 -2.45 -3.62 -20.24
C TRP A 227 -3.55 -4.43 -20.94
N ILE A 228 -3.50 -4.52 -22.28
CA ILE A 228 -4.42 -5.35 -23.06
C ILE A 228 -4.28 -6.83 -22.66
N THR A 229 -3.04 -7.32 -22.50
CA THR A 229 -2.79 -8.69 -22.03
C THR A 229 -3.45 -8.94 -20.67
N ASN A 230 -3.34 -7.98 -19.74
CA ASN A 230 -4.03 -8.08 -18.43
C ASN A 230 -5.56 -8.15 -18.60
N LEU A 231 -6.16 -7.33 -19.46
CA LEU A 231 -7.61 -7.34 -19.70
C LEU A 231 -8.10 -8.62 -20.38
N LEU A 232 -7.24 -9.31 -21.14
CA LEU A 232 -7.56 -10.58 -21.78
C LEU A 232 -7.43 -11.79 -20.83
N LEU A 233 -6.53 -11.68 -19.82
CA LEU A 233 -6.24 -12.78 -18.90
C LEU A 233 -7.11 -12.74 -17.64
N PHE A 234 -7.56 -11.56 -17.22
CA PHE A 234 -8.26 -11.39 -15.96
C PHE A 234 -9.55 -10.58 -16.13
N PRO A 235 -10.62 -10.96 -15.45
CA PRO A 235 -11.87 -10.20 -15.48
C PRO A 235 -11.66 -8.82 -14.87
N SER A 236 -12.31 -7.82 -15.44
CA SER A 236 -12.29 -6.44 -14.91
C SER A 236 -13.38 -6.27 -13.86
N GLY A 237 -13.07 -5.55 -12.78
CA GLY A 237 -14.03 -5.33 -11.67
C GLY A 237 -15.25 -4.45 -12.00
N GLY A 238 -15.46 -4.08 -13.25
CA GLY A 238 -16.68 -3.42 -13.78
C GLY A 238 -16.92 -1.99 -13.30
N GLU A 239 -16.54 -1.64 -12.06
CA GLU A 239 -16.73 -0.30 -11.52
C GLU A 239 -15.51 0.59 -11.81
N SER A 240 -15.78 1.73 -12.44
CA SER A 240 -14.75 2.76 -12.60
C SER A 240 -14.51 3.46 -11.26
N TYR A 241 -13.26 3.51 -10.81
CA TYR A 241 -12.90 4.38 -9.68
C TYR A 241 -13.32 5.85 -9.91
N PHE A 242 -13.51 6.26 -11.17
CA PHE A 242 -13.94 7.61 -11.52
C PHE A 242 -15.38 7.91 -11.11
N SER A 243 -16.27 6.90 -10.99
CA SER A 243 -17.63 7.11 -10.50
C SER A 243 -17.69 7.56 -9.04
N GLN A 244 -16.63 7.31 -8.27
CA GLN A 244 -16.53 7.68 -6.86
C GLN A 244 -16.11 9.16 -6.64
N TYR A 245 -15.78 9.90 -7.71
CA TYR A 245 -15.34 11.29 -7.65
C TYR A 245 -16.47 12.32 -7.83
N ALA A 246 -17.70 11.99 -7.45
CA ALA A 246 -18.87 12.86 -7.70
C ALA A 246 -18.81 14.21 -6.95
N GLU A 247 -18.20 14.28 -5.76
CA GLU A 247 -18.13 15.47 -4.89
C GLU A 247 -16.69 15.92 -4.64
N LEU A 248 -15.94 16.17 -5.71
CA LEU A 248 -14.50 16.45 -5.69
C LEU A 248 -14.08 17.58 -4.73
N ILE A 249 -14.79 18.70 -4.71
CA ILE A 249 -14.38 19.92 -3.99
C ILE A 249 -14.61 19.75 -2.48
N GLU A 250 -15.77 19.24 -2.08
CA GLU A 250 -16.09 19.03 -0.66
C GLU A 250 -15.21 17.95 -0.04
N THR A 251 -15.01 16.85 -0.75
CA THR A 251 -14.10 15.78 -0.38
C THR A 251 -12.67 16.30 -0.20
N ALA A 252 -12.16 17.07 -1.18
CA ALA A 252 -10.81 17.63 -1.11
C ALA A 252 -10.66 18.57 0.10
N ARG A 253 -11.63 19.45 0.36
CA ARG A 253 -11.58 20.38 1.50
C ARG A 253 -11.50 19.66 2.85
N ALA A 254 -12.25 18.58 3.01
CA ALA A 254 -12.22 17.75 4.22
C ALA A 254 -10.93 16.94 4.34
N ALA A 255 -10.39 16.45 3.22
CA ALA A 255 -9.23 15.56 3.18
C ALA A 255 -7.88 16.28 3.34
N ILE A 256 -7.75 17.54 2.90
CA ILE A 256 -6.47 18.30 2.96
C ILE A 256 -5.80 18.25 4.35
N PRO A 257 -6.48 18.54 5.48
CA PRO A 257 -5.83 18.48 6.78
C PRO A 257 -5.38 17.07 7.16
N ALA A 258 -6.14 16.05 6.78
CA ALA A 258 -5.80 14.65 7.03
C ALA A 258 -4.56 14.24 6.23
N TYR A 259 -4.50 14.54 4.92
CA TYR A 259 -3.35 14.24 4.07
C TYR A 259 -2.13 15.07 4.42
N PHE A 260 -2.28 16.30 4.89
CA PHE A 260 -1.15 17.06 5.44
C PHE A 260 -0.57 16.36 6.67
N ASN A 261 -1.41 15.97 7.64
CA ASN A 261 -0.94 15.37 8.88
C ASN A 261 -0.47 13.91 8.71
N VAL A 262 -0.93 13.19 7.70
CA VAL A 262 -0.60 11.77 7.51
C VAL A 262 0.89 11.50 7.33
N PHE A 263 1.65 12.44 6.79
CA PHE A 263 3.11 12.34 6.68
C PHE A 263 3.80 12.26 8.05
N SER A 264 3.17 12.77 9.11
CA SER A 264 3.74 12.68 10.47
C SER A 264 3.88 11.25 10.96
N TYR A 265 3.01 10.33 10.50
CA TYR A 265 3.07 8.91 10.88
C TYR A 265 4.37 8.24 10.47
N PHE A 266 5.06 8.76 9.43
CA PHE A 266 6.40 8.29 9.05
C PHE A 266 7.42 8.46 10.18
N PHE A 267 7.27 9.50 10.99
CA PHE A 267 8.16 9.76 12.14
C PHE A 267 7.64 9.07 13.41
N GLY A 268 6.32 8.99 13.60
CA GLY A 268 5.68 8.36 14.74
C GLY A 268 4.33 8.98 15.11
N ASN A 269 3.65 8.40 16.09
CA ASN A 269 2.26 8.76 16.45
C ASN A 269 2.14 9.74 17.63
N THR A 270 3.26 10.24 18.21
CA THR A 270 3.21 11.18 19.32
C THR A 270 3.22 12.62 18.85
N GLN A 271 2.79 13.54 19.73
CA GLN A 271 2.78 14.98 19.43
C GLN A 271 4.19 15.52 19.12
N ALA A 272 5.24 14.98 19.77
CA ALA A 272 6.63 15.38 19.48
C ALA A 272 7.04 15.05 18.04
N TRP A 273 6.65 13.87 17.53
CA TRP A 273 6.88 13.49 16.15
C TRP A 273 6.13 14.37 15.12
N LYS A 274 4.96 14.87 15.52
CA LYS A 274 4.20 15.82 14.70
C LYS A 274 4.94 17.15 14.53
N TYR A 275 5.52 17.68 15.62
CA TYR A 275 6.34 18.89 15.53
C TYR A 275 7.60 18.69 14.70
N LEU A 276 8.26 17.53 14.84
CA LEU A 276 9.39 17.16 14.01
C LEU A 276 9.00 17.12 12.53
N TYR A 277 7.86 16.53 12.22
CA TYR A 277 7.33 16.51 10.86
C TYR A 277 7.13 17.93 10.31
N TYR A 278 6.53 18.84 11.08
CA TYR A 278 6.33 20.23 10.62
C TYR A 278 7.67 20.92 10.30
N LEU A 279 8.68 20.69 11.12
CA LEU A 279 10.03 21.19 10.84
C LEU A 279 10.60 20.60 9.53
N VAL A 280 10.52 19.30 9.36
CA VAL A 280 10.99 18.59 8.15
C VAL A 280 10.20 19.02 6.91
N PHE A 281 8.90 19.30 7.06
CA PHE A 281 8.05 19.80 5.97
C PHE A 281 8.48 21.17 5.45
N ILE A 282 8.94 22.07 6.34
CA ILE A 282 9.52 23.35 5.92
C ILE A 282 10.75 23.12 5.05
N PHE A 283 11.66 22.21 5.46
CA PHE A 283 12.82 21.87 4.66
C PHE A 283 12.44 21.19 3.34
N PHE A 284 11.42 20.35 3.34
CA PHE A 284 10.87 19.77 2.11
C PHE A 284 10.43 20.85 1.12
N LEU A 285 9.69 21.87 1.56
CA LEU A 285 9.23 22.97 0.69
C LEU A 285 10.42 23.76 0.12
N LEU A 286 11.43 24.07 0.92
CA LEU A 286 12.65 24.76 0.49
C LEU A 286 13.42 23.93 -0.54
N GLY A 287 13.58 22.64 -0.30
CA GLY A 287 14.28 21.74 -1.21
C GLY A 287 13.53 21.52 -2.51
N ALA A 288 12.22 21.32 -2.45
CA ALA A 288 11.36 21.18 -3.62
C ALA A 288 11.40 22.45 -4.50
N TRP A 289 11.29 23.63 -3.88
CA TRP A 289 11.40 24.90 -4.57
C TRP A 289 12.74 25.07 -5.29
N ASN A 290 13.85 24.79 -4.59
CA ASN A 290 15.19 24.97 -5.14
C ASN A 290 15.54 23.96 -6.26
N HIS A 291 14.98 22.75 -6.21
CA HIS A 291 15.28 21.65 -7.14
C HIS A 291 14.15 21.34 -8.14
N ALA A 292 13.09 22.14 -8.19
CA ALA A 292 11.92 21.87 -9.05
C ALA A 292 12.30 21.71 -10.54
N LYS A 293 13.25 22.51 -11.02
CA LYS A 293 13.69 22.48 -12.42
C LYS A 293 14.60 21.26 -12.74
N GLN A 294 15.36 20.78 -11.74
CA GLN A 294 16.24 19.62 -11.90
C GLN A 294 15.49 18.29 -11.80
N GLU A 295 14.42 18.25 -10.99
CA GLU A 295 13.66 17.02 -10.69
C GLU A 295 12.17 17.17 -11.04
N PRO A 296 11.81 17.53 -12.30
CA PRO A 296 10.43 17.83 -12.67
C PRO A 296 9.51 16.62 -12.52
N ILE A 297 10.01 15.39 -12.75
CA ILE A 297 9.24 14.14 -12.59
C ILE A 297 8.85 13.96 -11.12
N PHE A 298 9.76 14.21 -10.16
CA PHE A 298 9.47 14.06 -8.73
C PHE A 298 8.39 15.04 -8.28
N ILE A 299 8.53 16.32 -8.69
CA ILE A 299 7.56 17.36 -8.33
C ILE A 299 6.20 17.03 -8.94
N LEU A 300 6.16 16.70 -10.24
CA LEU A 300 4.91 16.42 -10.93
C LEU A 300 4.21 15.19 -10.34
N PHE A 301 4.97 14.12 -10.07
CA PHE A 301 4.42 12.91 -9.45
C PHE A 301 3.88 13.21 -8.04
N PHE A 302 4.62 13.95 -7.23
CA PHE A 302 4.17 14.34 -5.89
C PHE A 302 2.86 15.13 -5.94
N VAL A 303 2.78 16.16 -6.82
CA VAL A 303 1.59 17.01 -6.95
C VAL A 303 0.40 16.23 -7.48
N LEU A 304 0.55 15.49 -8.58
CA LEU A 304 -0.56 14.71 -9.16
C LEU A 304 -1.05 13.62 -8.19
N TRP A 305 -0.12 12.99 -7.48
CA TRP A 305 -0.47 11.99 -6.48
C TRP A 305 -1.34 12.58 -5.36
N ILE A 306 -0.91 13.71 -4.79
CA ILE A 306 -1.67 14.40 -3.74
C ILE A 306 -3.04 14.83 -4.27
N ILE A 307 -3.12 15.43 -5.47
CA ILE A 307 -4.40 15.85 -6.07
C ILE A 307 -5.37 14.67 -6.16
N VAL A 308 -4.94 13.54 -6.72
CA VAL A 308 -5.79 12.35 -6.88
C VAL A 308 -6.28 11.83 -5.53
N HIS A 309 -5.42 11.82 -4.51
CA HIS A 309 -5.79 11.23 -3.22
C HIS A 309 -6.60 12.17 -2.31
N ILE A 310 -6.41 13.49 -2.37
CA ILE A 310 -7.28 14.43 -1.62
C ILE A 310 -8.69 14.49 -2.22
N THR A 311 -8.85 14.15 -3.48
CA THR A 311 -10.16 14.10 -4.15
C THR A 311 -10.85 12.74 -4.02
N TYR A 312 -10.16 11.74 -3.47
CA TYR A 312 -10.73 10.41 -3.23
C TYR A 312 -11.51 10.39 -1.90
N PRO A 313 -12.77 9.92 -1.89
CA PRO A 313 -13.66 10.07 -0.72
C PRO A 313 -13.24 9.25 0.51
N TYR A 314 -12.40 8.22 0.34
CA TYR A 314 -12.03 7.32 1.43
C TYR A 314 -10.57 7.53 1.86
N PHE A 315 -10.37 8.12 3.02
CA PHE A 315 -9.04 8.26 3.62
C PHE A 315 -8.54 6.91 4.15
N GLN A 316 -7.43 6.42 3.60
CA GLN A 316 -6.85 5.11 3.90
C GLN A 316 -5.58 5.17 4.78
N GLY A 317 -5.41 6.28 5.50
CA GLY A 317 -4.26 6.46 6.38
C GLY A 317 -2.91 6.58 5.65
N PRO A 318 -1.80 6.19 6.30
CA PRO A 318 -0.45 6.44 5.78
C PRO A 318 -0.06 5.60 4.56
N ARG A 319 -0.78 4.54 4.24
CA ARG A 319 -0.45 3.65 3.10
C ARG A 319 -0.44 4.39 1.76
N TYR A 320 -1.26 5.43 1.62
CA TYR A 320 -1.36 6.16 0.36
C TYR A 320 -0.22 7.15 0.11
N ILE A 321 0.57 7.50 1.12
CA ILE A 321 1.74 8.39 0.91
C ILE A 321 3.06 7.63 0.70
N PHE A 322 3.08 6.30 0.79
CA PHE A 322 4.30 5.51 0.68
C PHE A 322 5.16 5.85 -0.53
N PRO A 323 4.63 5.95 -1.78
CA PRO A 323 5.46 6.28 -2.93
C PRO A 323 5.98 7.72 -2.93
N LEU A 324 5.39 8.61 -2.11
CA LEU A 324 5.84 9.99 -1.95
C LEU A 324 6.93 10.16 -0.90
N LEU A 325 7.02 9.25 0.09
CA LEU A 325 7.97 9.36 1.19
C LEU A 325 9.44 9.46 0.72
N PRO A 326 9.91 8.67 -0.26
CA PRO A 326 11.26 8.82 -0.82
C PRO A 326 11.54 10.21 -1.35
N ILE A 327 10.58 10.80 -2.07
CA ILE A 327 10.66 12.15 -2.64
C ILE A 327 10.65 13.20 -1.53
N PHE A 328 9.76 13.02 -0.55
CA PHE A 328 9.62 13.92 0.60
C PHE A 328 10.93 14.04 1.40
N ILE A 329 11.54 12.92 1.77
CA ILE A 329 12.79 12.90 2.54
C ILE A 329 13.97 13.43 1.70
N TYR A 330 14.01 13.09 0.40
CA TYR A 330 15.03 13.64 -0.52
C TYR A 330 14.99 15.16 -0.56
N PHE A 331 13.83 15.77 -0.80
CA PHE A 331 13.72 17.21 -0.82
C PHE A 331 13.93 17.85 0.55
N ALA A 332 13.54 17.20 1.64
CA ALA A 332 13.83 17.71 2.99
C ALA A 332 15.35 17.81 3.23
N LEU A 333 16.12 16.79 2.84
CA LEU A 333 17.60 16.86 2.90
C LEU A 333 18.15 17.98 2.03
N GLN A 334 17.65 18.12 0.79
CA GLN A 334 18.10 19.20 -0.10
C GLN A 334 17.76 20.60 0.44
N GLY A 335 16.63 20.76 1.13
CA GLY A 335 16.27 22.02 1.79
C GLY A 335 17.20 22.36 2.96
N MET A 336 17.60 21.38 3.76
CA MET A 336 18.58 21.58 4.82
C MET A 336 19.93 22.02 4.23
N LYS A 337 20.39 21.36 3.16
CA LYS A 337 21.63 21.72 2.46
C LYS A 337 21.57 23.11 1.84
N PHE A 338 20.43 23.48 1.27
CA PHE A 338 20.19 24.82 0.73
C PHE A 338 20.36 25.92 1.78
N LEU A 339 19.88 25.71 3.00
CA LEU A 339 20.07 26.66 4.10
C LEU A 339 21.53 26.73 4.56
N ILE A 340 22.23 25.58 4.66
CA ILE A 340 23.66 25.56 5.03
C ILE A 340 24.48 26.35 4.01
N ALA A 341 24.21 26.18 2.71
CA ALA A 341 24.92 26.89 1.65
C ALA A 341 24.75 28.42 1.70
N ARG A 342 23.79 28.94 2.50
CA ARG A 342 23.59 30.38 2.75
C ARG A 342 24.27 30.91 4.01
N LEU A 343 24.82 30.01 4.84
CA LEU A 343 25.64 30.40 5.98
C LEU A 343 27.01 30.85 5.51
N PRO A 344 27.74 31.67 6.32
CA PRO A 344 29.13 31.92 6.08
C PRO A 344 29.93 30.62 5.99
N GLU A 345 30.93 30.54 5.09
CA GLU A 345 31.69 29.32 4.76
C GLU A 345 32.28 28.60 5.99
N GLN A 346 32.70 29.36 7.00
CA GLN A 346 33.22 28.82 8.25
C GLN A 346 32.23 27.90 9.01
N TYR A 347 30.93 28.05 8.76
CA TYR A 347 29.89 27.25 9.40
C TYR A 347 29.40 26.06 8.55
N HIS A 348 29.83 25.93 7.29
CA HIS A 348 29.40 24.82 6.42
C HIS A 348 29.75 23.45 6.99
N PRO A 349 30.97 23.18 7.52
CA PRO A 349 31.29 21.88 8.09
C PRO A 349 30.38 21.53 9.31
N SER A 350 30.18 22.51 10.20
CA SER A 350 29.34 22.32 11.38
C SER A 350 27.86 22.11 11.03
N GLY A 351 27.35 22.86 10.04
CA GLY A 351 26.01 22.70 9.52
C GLY A 351 25.81 21.33 8.89
N GLN A 352 26.77 20.87 8.08
CA GLN A 352 26.71 19.54 7.46
C GLN A 352 26.76 18.42 8.53
N ALA A 353 27.61 18.55 9.54
CA ALA A 353 27.67 17.63 10.66
C ALA A 353 26.34 17.59 11.43
N ALA A 354 25.70 18.74 11.63
CA ALA A 354 24.38 18.82 12.27
C ALA A 354 23.29 18.09 11.47
N VAL A 355 23.27 18.25 10.14
CA VAL A 355 22.33 17.52 9.26
C VAL A 355 22.58 16.01 9.33
N TYR A 356 23.81 15.57 9.28
CA TYR A 356 24.13 14.14 9.41
C TYR A 356 23.73 13.61 10.78
N GLY A 357 24.08 14.33 11.86
CA GLY A 357 23.67 13.96 13.22
C GLY A 357 22.17 13.85 13.38
N PHE A 358 21.41 14.77 12.81
CA PHE A 358 19.95 14.74 12.80
C PHE A 358 19.38 13.45 12.14
N TRP A 359 19.84 13.11 10.94
CA TRP A 359 19.34 11.93 10.23
C TRP A 359 19.87 10.62 10.84
N ILE A 360 21.10 10.60 11.39
CA ILE A 360 21.62 9.45 12.13
C ILE A 360 20.77 9.20 13.38
N LEU A 361 20.42 10.25 14.11
CA LEU A 361 19.57 10.14 15.30
C LEU A 361 18.20 9.55 14.95
N ILE A 362 17.55 10.04 13.89
CA ILE A 362 16.24 9.50 13.43
C ILE A 362 16.38 8.02 13.06
N ALA A 363 17.39 7.67 12.24
CA ALA A 363 17.60 6.27 11.83
C ALA A 363 17.91 5.37 13.05
N GLY A 364 18.67 5.86 14.02
CA GLY A 364 18.97 5.16 15.27
C GLY A 364 17.72 4.93 16.12
N VAL A 365 16.87 5.94 16.30
CA VAL A 365 15.60 5.81 17.01
C VAL A 365 14.70 4.80 16.31
N PHE A 366 14.59 4.85 14.99
CA PHE A 366 13.80 3.89 14.21
C PHE A 366 14.33 2.46 14.35
N LEU A 367 15.64 2.26 14.29
CA LEU A 367 16.26 0.95 14.51
C LEU A 367 15.92 0.39 15.90
N VAL A 368 16.03 1.23 16.94
CA VAL A 368 15.71 0.82 18.32
C VAL A 368 14.24 0.45 18.44
N GLN A 369 13.31 1.30 17.98
CA GLN A 369 11.88 1.04 18.05
C GLN A 369 11.50 -0.25 17.30
N SER A 370 12.00 -0.42 16.07
CA SER A 370 11.72 -1.61 15.27
C SER A 370 12.32 -2.88 15.88
N SER A 371 13.52 -2.77 16.48
CA SER A 371 14.14 -3.91 17.17
C SER A 371 13.38 -4.30 18.44
N LEU A 372 12.85 -3.33 19.20
CA LEU A 372 12.01 -3.60 20.36
C LEU A 372 10.69 -4.27 19.96
N THR A 373 10.05 -3.82 18.88
CA THR A 373 8.85 -4.46 18.33
C THR A 373 9.14 -5.88 17.88
N ALA A 374 10.24 -6.11 17.17
CA ALA A 374 10.68 -7.41 16.72
C ALA A 374 10.95 -8.36 17.92
N TYR A 375 11.65 -7.86 18.95
CA TYR A 375 11.91 -8.60 20.16
C TYR A 375 10.62 -8.99 20.88
N ALA A 376 9.70 -8.06 21.10
CA ALA A 376 8.42 -8.32 21.75
C ALA A 376 7.59 -9.35 20.96
N ASN A 377 7.59 -9.28 19.62
CA ASN A 377 6.88 -10.24 18.79
C ASN A 377 7.46 -11.65 18.92
N LEU A 378 8.79 -11.78 18.95
CA LEU A 378 9.46 -13.08 19.13
C LEU A 378 9.21 -13.67 20.52
N GLN A 379 9.21 -12.84 21.58
CA GLN A 379 8.88 -13.27 22.94
C GLN A 379 7.44 -13.80 23.05
N ASN A 380 6.51 -13.18 22.29
CA ASN A 380 5.12 -13.59 22.20
C ASN A 380 4.88 -14.72 21.16
N ASN A 381 5.93 -15.46 20.79
CA ASN A 381 5.88 -16.57 19.82
C ASN A 381 5.17 -16.18 18.52
N ARG A 382 5.44 -14.96 18.00
CA ARG A 382 4.86 -14.42 16.78
C ARG A 382 3.32 -14.38 16.82
N GLY A 383 2.73 -13.82 17.79
CA GLY A 383 1.30 -13.68 18.06
C GLY A 383 0.33 -14.15 16.96
N ILE A 384 -0.80 -14.66 17.37
CA ILE A 384 -1.91 -14.97 16.46
C ILE A 384 -3.05 -14.02 16.86
N ASN A 385 -3.47 -13.16 15.93
CA ASN A 385 -4.49 -12.15 16.18
C ASN A 385 -5.51 -12.09 15.04
N GLY A 386 -6.52 -11.26 15.24
CA GLY A 386 -7.54 -10.96 14.24
C GLY A 386 -8.32 -12.19 13.77
N PRO A 387 -8.46 -12.39 12.45
CA PRO A 387 -9.25 -13.49 11.92
C PRO A 387 -8.62 -14.88 12.11
N PHE A 388 -7.38 -14.95 12.58
CA PHE A 388 -6.68 -16.23 12.75
C PHE A 388 -6.63 -16.68 14.22
N ASP A 389 -7.21 -15.93 15.16
CA ASP A 389 -7.24 -16.31 16.55
C ASP A 389 -8.17 -17.53 16.81
N PRO A 390 -8.00 -18.24 17.93
CA PRO A 390 -8.76 -19.46 18.22
C PRO A 390 -10.30 -19.21 18.23
N TYR A 391 -10.77 -18.07 18.74
CA TYR A 391 -12.19 -17.76 18.80
C TYR A 391 -12.79 -17.51 17.42
N SER A 392 -12.04 -16.86 16.53
CA SER A 392 -12.42 -16.66 15.14
C SER A 392 -12.45 -18.00 14.38
N THR A 393 -11.41 -18.82 14.58
CA THR A 393 -11.31 -20.13 13.94
C THR A 393 -12.44 -21.07 14.35
N GLU A 394 -12.87 -21.05 15.63
CA GLU A 394 -14.02 -21.80 16.11
C GLU A 394 -15.32 -21.44 15.34
N VAL A 395 -15.56 -20.15 15.12
CA VAL A 395 -16.72 -19.69 14.35
C VAL A 395 -16.64 -20.15 12.89
N TYR A 396 -15.47 -20.03 12.24
CA TYR A 396 -15.33 -20.44 10.84
C TYR A 396 -15.51 -21.96 10.68
N ASN A 397 -14.98 -22.77 11.61
CA ASN A 397 -15.17 -24.21 11.59
C ASN A 397 -16.67 -24.54 11.72
N TYR A 398 -17.38 -23.91 12.67
CA TYR A 398 -18.81 -24.09 12.82
C TYR A 398 -19.57 -23.77 11.53
N ILE A 399 -19.34 -22.58 10.95
CA ILE A 399 -20.00 -22.18 9.71
C ILE A 399 -19.67 -23.15 8.57
N LYS A 400 -18.43 -23.61 8.46
CA LYS A 400 -17.99 -24.48 7.37
C LYS A 400 -18.51 -25.91 7.48
N GLU A 401 -18.59 -26.45 8.70
CA GLU A 401 -18.81 -27.89 8.95
C GLU A 401 -20.24 -28.18 9.38
N GLU A 402 -20.90 -27.25 10.09
CA GLU A 402 -22.18 -27.48 10.73
C GLU A 402 -23.37 -26.76 10.02
N THR A 403 -23.09 -25.94 8.97
CA THR A 403 -24.14 -25.22 8.27
C THR A 403 -24.32 -25.73 6.83
N PRO A 404 -25.55 -25.66 6.26
CA PRO A 404 -25.77 -26.10 4.89
C PRO A 404 -24.87 -25.38 3.89
N PRO A 405 -24.35 -26.07 2.87
CA PRO A 405 -23.55 -25.42 1.82
C PRO A 405 -24.34 -24.28 1.16
N LYS A 406 -23.66 -23.14 0.94
CA LYS A 406 -24.25 -21.91 0.35
C LYS A 406 -25.18 -21.12 1.27
N SER A 407 -25.31 -21.44 2.55
CA SER A 407 -26.01 -20.57 3.51
C SER A 407 -25.37 -19.18 3.50
N VAL A 408 -26.21 -18.15 3.50
CA VAL A 408 -25.78 -16.76 3.52
C VAL A 408 -25.42 -16.35 4.95
N VAL A 409 -24.20 -15.88 5.17
CA VAL A 409 -23.72 -15.44 6.48
C VAL A 409 -23.71 -13.93 6.55
N VAL A 410 -24.27 -13.33 7.60
CA VAL A 410 -24.15 -11.91 7.90
C VAL A 410 -22.99 -11.72 8.86
N PHE A 411 -21.95 -10.98 8.45
CA PHE A 411 -20.73 -10.79 9.24
C PHE A 411 -20.06 -9.44 8.95
N PHE A 412 -19.46 -8.81 9.97
CA PHE A 412 -18.84 -7.49 9.86
C PHE A 412 -17.63 -7.40 8.93
N LYS A 413 -17.00 -8.53 8.60
CA LYS A 413 -15.91 -8.65 7.63
C LYS A 413 -16.22 -9.75 6.61
N PRO A 414 -17.12 -9.47 5.65
CA PRO A 414 -17.67 -10.49 4.79
C PRO A 414 -16.60 -11.18 3.94
N ARG A 415 -15.63 -10.42 3.42
CA ARG A 415 -14.55 -10.99 2.61
C ARG A 415 -13.65 -11.96 3.39
N VAL A 416 -13.48 -11.72 4.69
CA VAL A 416 -12.76 -12.65 5.58
C VAL A 416 -13.56 -13.92 5.79
N MET A 417 -14.88 -13.81 6.02
CA MET A 417 -15.73 -14.99 6.18
C MET A 417 -15.75 -15.83 4.90
N VAL A 418 -15.91 -15.21 3.73
CA VAL A 418 -15.78 -15.89 2.42
C VAL A 418 -14.45 -16.60 2.29
N MET A 419 -13.33 -15.93 2.62
CA MET A 419 -12.00 -16.52 2.53
C MET A 419 -11.84 -17.78 3.40
N MET A 420 -12.44 -17.77 4.60
CA MET A 420 -12.28 -18.84 5.58
C MET A 420 -13.25 -19.99 5.38
N THR A 421 -14.48 -19.70 4.91
CA THR A 421 -15.58 -20.70 4.89
C THR A 421 -16.10 -21.02 3.49
N GLU A 422 -15.82 -20.17 2.51
CA GLU A 422 -16.37 -20.21 1.14
C GLU A 422 -17.90 -19.97 1.07
N HIS A 423 -18.55 -19.60 2.18
CA HIS A 423 -19.96 -19.26 2.21
C HIS A 423 -20.23 -17.87 1.67
N PRO A 424 -21.32 -17.65 0.91
CA PRO A 424 -21.77 -16.31 0.56
C PRO A 424 -21.94 -15.47 1.81
N THR A 425 -21.35 -14.30 1.83
CA THR A 425 -21.36 -13.46 3.05
C THR A 425 -21.65 -12.02 2.71
N ILE A 426 -22.46 -11.39 3.54
CA ILE A 426 -22.84 -9.98 3.44
C ILE A 426 -22.51 -9.24 4.74
N MET A 427 -22.34 -7.93 4.64
CA MET A 427 -22.26 -7.06 5.81
C MET A 427 -23.51 -6.20 5.88
N SER A 428 -24.22 -6.26 7.01
CA SER A 428 -25.41 -5.43 7.18
C SER A 428 -25.58 -4.93 8.60
N MET A 429 -26.11 -3.69 8.69
CA MET A 429 -26.61 -3.06 9.89
C MET A 429 -28.13 -2.84 9.80
N GLU A 430 -28.77 -3.25 8.70
CA GLU A 430 -30.20 -3.07 8.43
C GLU A 430 -30.95 -4.38 8.63
N CYS A 431 -32.03 -4.34 9.42
CA CYS A 431 -32.86 -5.53 9.73
C CYS A 431 -33.34 -6.30 8.48
N ASP A 432 -33.79 -5.56 7.45
CA ASP A 432 -34.34 -6.18 6.23
C ASP A 432 -33.27 -6.94 5.42
N ARG A 433 -32.04 -6.48 5.46
CA ARG A 433 -30.93 -7.19 4.81
C ARG A 433 -30.41 -8.34 5.67
N ILE A 434 -30.37 -8.17 7.01
CA ILE A 434 -29.99 -9.25 7.92
C ILE A 434 -30.96 -10.43 7.74
N ARG A 435 -32.28 -10.18 7.54
CA ARG A 435 -33.29 -11.21 7.29
C ARG A 435 -33.05 -12.05 6.03
N LYS A 436 -32.24 -11.58 5.09
CA LYS A 436 -31.83 -12.35 3.89
C LYS A 436 -30.71 -13.36 4.18
N GLY A 437 -30.11 -13.31 5.35
CA GLY A 437 -29.07 -14.25 5.78
C GLY A 437 -29.69 -15.46 6.47
N ASP A 438 -29.00 -16.59 6.43
CA ASP A 438 -29.35 -17.81 7.18
C ASP A 438 -28.66 -17.79 8.57
N TYR A 439 -27.51 -17.16 8.67
CA TYR A 439 -26.73 -17.04 9.92
C TYR A 439 -26.26 -15.61 10.16
N LEU A 440 -26.38 -15.17 11.41
CA LEU A 440 -25.87 -13.88 11.87
C LEU A 440 -24.71 -14.10 12.87
N VAL A 441 -23.53 -13.60 12.53
CA VAL A 441 -22.33 -13.70 13.39
C VAL A 441 -21.98 -12.32 13.92
N LEU A 442 -22.09 -12.13 15.21
CA LEU A 442 -21.83 -10.87 15.91
C LEU A 442 -20.54 -10.95 16.71
N SER A 443 -19.71 -9.95 16.55
CA SER A 443 -18.53 -9.74 17.39
C SER A 443 -18.87 -8.87 18.60
N ARG A 444 -18.41 -9.28 19.77
CA ARG A 444 -18.57 -8.50 21.02
C ARG A 444 -17.61 -7.30 21.14
N LYS A 445 -16.67 -7.15 20.22
CA LYS A 445 -15.58 -6.15 20.29
C LYS A 445 -15.52 -5.25 19.07
N VAL A 446 -16.48 -5.29 18.17
CA VAL A 446 -16.51 -4.45 16.96
C VAL A 446 -17.36 -3.22 17.25
N GLY A 447 -16.89 -2.07 16.80
CA GLY A 447 -17.63 -0.81 16.92
C GLY A 447 -18.85 -0.76 16.02
N GLU A 448 -19.77 0.14 16.32
CA GLU A 448 -21.10 0.31 15.76
C GLU A 448 -21.17 0.52 14.24
N ASN A 449 -20.06 0.85 13.60
CA ASN A 449 -20.04 1.18 12.16
C ASN A 449 -19.89 -0.02 11.21
N GLN A 450 -19.84 -1.26 11.72
CA GLN A 450 -19.56 -2.44 10.89
C GLN A 450 -20.53 -3.61 11.13
N GLN A 451 -21.32 -3.55 12.17
CA GLN A 451 -22.38 -4.52 12.47
C GLN A 451 -23.51 -3.82 13.22
N ILE A 452 -24.69 -4.43 13.21
CA ILE A 452 -25.82 -3.96 14.03
C ILE A 452 -25.44 -4.04 15.52
N PRO A 453 -25.70 -3.00 16.32
CA PRO A 453 -25.50 -3.08 17.77
C PRO A 453 -26.37 -4.20 18.38
N PRO A 454 -25.84 -4.98 19.33
CA PRO A 454 -26.60 -6.07 19.95
C PRO A 454 -27.95 -5.62 20.56
N GLU A 455 -28.03 -4.42 21.10
CA GLU A 455 -29.23 -3.80 21.66
C GLU A 455 -30.30 -3.44 20.61
N GLU A 456 -29.92 -3.28 19.33
CA GLU A 456 -30.85 -2.97 18.25
C GLU A 456 -31.39 -4.24 17.56
N ILE A 457 -30.79 -5.40 17.80
CA ILE A 457 -31.20 -6.67 17.17
C ILE A 457 -32.61 -7.05 17.59
N ASP A 458 -32.94 -6.86 18.88
CA ASP A 458 -34.26 -7.17 19.39
C ASP A 458 -35.37 -6.34 18.70
N ALA A 459 -35.03 -5.09 18.29
CA ALA A 459 -35.94 -4.23 17.54
C ALA A 459 -36.22 -4.74 16.11
N CYS A 460 -35.33 -5.58 15.55
CA CYS A 460 -35.54 -6.19 14.24
C CYS A 460 -36.63 -7.28 14.22
N ASN A 461 -37.09 -7.76 15.39
CA ASN A 461 -38.03 -8.88 15.50
C ASN A 461 -37.62 -10.08 14.64
N LEU A 462 -36.34 -10.41 14.63
CA LEU A 462 -35.82 -11.57 13.92
C LEU A 462 -35.93 -12.82 14.79
N PRO A 463 -36.46 -13.93 14.27
CA PRO A 463 -36.47 -15.20 14.99
C PRO A 463 -35.07 -15.80 15.02
N LEU A 464 -34.29 -15.47 16.05
CA LEU A 464 -32.89 -15.84 16.20
C LEU A 464 -32.74 -17.00 17.20
N ASP A 465 -32.11 -18.08 16.78
CA ASP A 465 -31.69 -19.18 17.64
C ASP A 465 -30.16 -19.14 17.84
N GLN A 466 -29.71 -19.05 19.09
CA GLN A 466 -28.27 -18.98 19.41
C GLN A 466 -27.67 -20.38 19.31
N VAL A 467 -26.85 -20.61 18.29
CA VAL A 467 -26.23 -21.91 17.98
C VAL A 467 -24.77 -22.02 18.45
N LEU A 468 -24.03 -20.91 18.56
CA LEU A 468 -22.68 -20.91 19.09
C LEU A 468 -22.42 -19.59 19.85
N LYS A 469 -21.65 -19.70 20.95
CA LYS A 469 -21.19 -18.54 21.71
C LYS A 469 -19.82 -18.81 22.30
N ASN A 470 -18.89 -17.88 22.06
CA ASN A 470 -17.58 -17.87 22.70
C ASN A 470 -17.24 -16.48 23.30
N ASN A 471 -16.04 -16.29 23.77
CA ASN A 471 -15.63 -15.02 24.39
C ASN A 471 -15.62 -13.83 23.43
N ARG A 472 -15.61 -14.05 22.12
CA ARG A 472 -15.49 -12.99 21.11
C ARG A 472 -16.73 -12.89 20.21
N PHE A 473 -17.40 -13.99 19.96
CA PHE A 473 -18.50 -14.05 18.98
C PHE A 473 -19.75 -14.72 19.56
N VAL A 474 -20.88 -14.37 18.95
CA VAL A 474 -22.13 -15.11 19.06
C VAL A 474 -22.62 -15.41 17.65
N VAL A 475 -23.04 -16.64 17.40
CA VAL A 475 -23.63 -17.07 16.13
C VAL A 475 -25.08 -17.38 16.37
N TYR A 476 -25.95 -16.78 15.56
CA TYR A 476 -27.37 -17.05 15.53
C TYR A 476 -27.74 -17.68 14.21
N GLN A 477 -28.59 -18.68 14.24
CA GLN A 477 -29.35 -19.12 13.07
C GLN A 477 -30.61 -18.25 12.96
N ILE A 478 -30.90 -17.75 11.77
CA ILE A 478 -32.10 -16.98 11.48
C ILE A 478 -33.16 -18.00 11.02
N GLN A 479 -34.24 -18.11 11.77
CA GLN A 479 -35.34 -19.01 11.42
C GLN A 479 -36.23 -18.34 10.34
N GLU A 480 -36.93 -19.14 9.50
CA GLU A 480 -37.85 -18.63 8.48
C GLU A 480 -39.08 -17.94 9.10
#